data_a635a02154c2e405789209053c92b64e
#
_entry.id   a635a02154c2e405789209053c92b64e
#
_cell.length_a   1.000
_cell.length_b   1.000
_cell.length_c   1.000
_cell.angle_alpha   90.00
_cell.angle_beta   90.00
_cell.angle_gamma   90.00
#
_symmetry.space_group_name_H-M   'P 1'
#
loop_
_entity.id
_entity.type
_entity.pdbx_description
1 polymer ?
#
loop_
_entity_poly.entity_id
_entity_poly.type
_entity_poly.pdbx_seq_one_letter_code
_entity_poly.pdbx_strand_id
1 'polypeptide(L)'
;SDLIYRGFAAEDEGTPQELPGENGPRFETLCQDLFTALYSPVLRRRDEDAVLGRERLYNKPILDSVLRDDRYTELKSLCESREYPAYTAAAAFCRSLRQSMAEITLEIPQLQFLPIISKLKEQEQALTAELDRILSDGGDFPPRKLLFLYNRIFRKASQIADLRKKVEEGAVRYIRAVIVYIGSALDAALEAARQTGSILQAWGDGSGEMKNTPANRELLNYVRNSEMLQKIAAYLGRYREILAAKRQNSFAYGRGEKYDIGFGSDIHSCLASELALLGAPETEFLFMRRFQQKGLMQYRKREALIKGEGDMIVLLDESSSTRLMAGWAKAIALALLDVAARGRRKFALVHFSTDIKTDLFEPGHYQTADILRAAEHFFSGGTNFERPLREAMRLLQNGFENADITIITDGESELTDEFTKEFRETLRRQRATMTGILLDKDNACGKSLEPFCDRIFRTKELTEDDIAVQLLDRKAS
;
A
#
# COMPACT_ATOMS: atom_id res chain seq x y z
N SER A 1 -1.50 19.44 6.74
CA SER A 1 -2.02 18.28 7.50
C SER A 1 -3.44 18.51 7.97
N ASP A 2 -3.78 19.65 8.59
CA ASP A 2 -5.09 19.89 9.20
C ASP A 2 -6.27 19.87 8.19
N LEU A 3 -6.10 20.44 7.00
CA LEU A 3 -7.13 20.40 5.95
C LEU A 3 -7.35 18.98 5.43
N ILE A 4 -6.28 18.21 5.28
CA ILE A 4 -6.32 16.82 4.83
C ILE A 4 -7.06 15.97 5.89
N TYR A 5 -6.68 16.10 7.17
CA TYR A 5 -7.33 15.39 8.26
C TYR A 5 -8.84 15.68 8.31
N ARG A 6 -9.24 16.95 8.25
CA ARG A 6 -10.65 17.35 8.26
C ARG A 6 -11.44 16.77 7.10
N GLY A 7 -10.81 16.64 5.92
CA GLY A 7 -11.42 15.98 4.77
C GLY A 7 -11.74 14.51 5.02
N PHE A 8 -10.90 13.79 5.77
CA PHE A 8 -11.17 12.40 6.17
C PHE A 8 -12.19 12.32 7.32
N ALA A 9 -12.03 13.14 8.35
CA ALA A 9 -12.86 13.10 9.56
C ALA A 9 -14.32 13.51 9.30
N ALA A 10 -14.58 14.35 8.29
CA ALA A 10 -15.93 14.80 7.95
C ALA A 10 -16.80 13.69 7.33
N GLU A 11 -16.19 12.65 6.77
CA GLU A 11 -16.87 11.59 6.02
C GLU A 11 -16.73 10.21 6.69
N ASP A 12 -15.90 10.08 7.72
CA ASP A 12 -15.65 8.82 8.42
C ASP A 12 -16.51 8.72 9.68
N GLU A 13 -17.56 7.88 9.64
CA GLU A 13 -18.36 7.52 10.84
C GLU A 13 -17.50 6.77 11.91
N GLY A 14 -16.28 6.36 11.53
CA GLY A 14 -15.32 5.65 12.39
C GLY A 14 -14.44 6.56 13.25
N THR A 15 -14.58 7.89 13.19
CA THR A 15 -13.88 8.80 14.10
C THR A 15 -14.26 8.46 15.53
N PRO A 16 -13.32 8.15 16.44
CA PRO A 16 -13.67 7.72 17.78
C PRO A 16 -14.40 8.83 18.51
N GLN A 17 -15.68 8.58 18.81
CA GLN A 17 -16.49 9.48 19.61
C GLN A 17 -15.83 9.68 20.97
N GLU A 18 -15.96 10.85 21.57
CA GLU A 18 -15.42 11.13 22.89
C GLU A 18 -16.00 10.17 23.95
N LEU A 19 -15.20 9.84 24.96
CA LEU A 19 -15.70 9.06 26.10
C LEU A 19 -16.80 9.86 26.81
N PRO A 20 -17.88 9.21 27.27
CA PRO A 20 -18.91 9.87 28.04
C PRO A 20 -18.29 10.43 29.32
N GLY A 21 -18.42 11.74 29.53
CA GLY A 21 -17.86 12.46 30.67
C GLY A 21 -16.63 13.31 30.32
N GLU A 22 -16.30 14.26 31.19
CA GLU A 22 -15.16 15.18 30.99
C GLU A 22 -13.79 14.56 31.33
N ASN A 23 -13.75 13.29 31.71
CA ASN A 23 -12.56 12.61 32.23
C ASN A 23 -11.88 11.75 31.17
N GLY A 24 -10.79 12.22 30.59
CA GLY A 24 -9.96 11.47 29.65
C GLY A 24 -9.42 12.30 28.51
N PRO A 25 -8.65 11.66 27.58
CA PRO A 25 -8.11 12.32 26.41
C PRO A 25 -9.23 12.78 25.47
N ARG A 26 -8.96 13.85 24.74
CA ARG A 26 -9.77 14.24 23.60
C ARG A 26 -9.32 13.44 22.38
N PHE A 27 -10.10 12.43 22.04
CA PHE A 27 -9.74 11.50 20.96
C PHE A 27 -9.70 12.16 19.59
N GLU A 28 -10.56 13.13 19.31
CA GLU A 28 -10.54 13.87 18.04
C GLU A 28 -9.22 14.62 17.86
N THR A 29 -8.81 15.41 18.85
CA THR A 29 -7.55 16.15 18.80
C THR A 29 -6.33 15.23 18.89
N LEU A 30 -6.42 14.12 19.64
CA LEU A 30 -5.36 13.10 19.71
C LEU A 30 -5.16 12.43 18.35
N CYS A 31 -6.24 12.07 17.66
CA CYS A 31 -6.19 11.48 16.33
C CYS A 31 -5.60 12.46 15.32
N GLN A 32 -5.99 13.73 15.36
CA GLN A 32 -5.42 14.79 14.49
C GLN A 32 -3.94 15.01 14.74
N ASP A 33 -3.51 15.07 15.99
CA ASP A 33 -2.10 15.26 16.36
C ASP A 33 -1.27 14.04 15.96
N LEU A 34 -1.79 12.82 16.16
CA LEU A 34 -1.13 11.58 15.74
C LEU A 34 -1.07 11.47 14.20
N PHE A 35 -2.16 11.80 13.49
CA PHE A 35 -2.15 11.89 12.03
C PHE A 35 -1.05 12.84 11.55
N THR A 36 -0.97 14.03 12.15
CA THR A 36 0.06 15.03 11.79
C THR A 36 1.46 14.50 12.09
N ALA A 37 1.65 13.80 13.22
CA ALA A 37 2.92 13.20 13.58
C ALA A 37 3.36 12.10 12.61
N LEU A 38 2.41 11.31 12.10
CA LEU A 38 2.67 10.22 11.15
C LEU A 38 2.87 10.74 9.72
N TYR A 39 2.05 11.69 9.29
CA TYR A 39 2.04 12.20 7.91
C TYR A 39 3.19 13.17 7.60
N SER A 40 3.43 14.15 8.51
CA SER A 40 4.37 15.24 8.25
C SER A 40 5.83 14.80 8.39
N PRO A 41 6.71 15.07 7.41
CA PRO A 41 8.13 14.72 7.52
C PRO A 41 8.84 15.50 8.65
N VAL A 42 8.37 16.70 8.97
CA VAL A 42 8.93 17.53 10.05
C VAL A 42 7.90 17.79 11.11
N LEU A 43 8.21 17.38 12.35
CA LEU A 43 7.37 17.63 13.52
C LEU A 43 7.64 19.02 14.08
N ARG A 44 6.57 19.80 14.29
CA ARG A 44 6.61 21.05 15.03
C ARG A 44 5.78 20.89 16.29
N ARG A 45 6.38 21.16 17.44
CA ARG A 45 5.64 21.22 18.71
C ARG A 45 4.87 22.51 18.80
N ARG A 46 3.65 22.46 19.30
CA ARG A 46 2.88 23.66 19.65
C ARG A 46 3.46 24.28 20.92
N ASP A 47 3.35 25.60 21.07
CA ASP A 47 3.72 26.27 22.30
C ASP A 47 2.89 25.75 23.47
N GLU A 48 3.55 25.53 24.60
CA GLU A 48 2.89 24.93 25.81
C GLU A 48 1.71 25.76 26.31
N ASP A 49 1.75 27.10 26.11
CA ASP A 49 0.68 27.99 26.54
C ASP A 49 -0.56 27.98 25.63
N ALA A 50 -0.41 27.50 24.39
CA ALA A 50 -1.50 27.37 23.42
C ALA A 50 -2.31 26.07 23.63
N VAL A 51 -1.81 25.12 24.42
CA VAL A 51 -2.46 23.81 24.63
C VAL A 51 -3.47 23.89 25.77
N LEU A 52 -4.73 23.55 25.46
CA LEU A 52 -5.82 23.53 26.44
C LEU A 52 -5.61 22.45 27.52
N GLY A 53 -6.19 22.66 28.71
CA GLY A 53 -5.92 21.88 29.91
C GLY A 53 -6.01 20.35 29.75
N ARG A 54 -7.07 19.81 29.09
CA ARG A 54 -7.23 18.35 28.87
C ARG A 54 -6.22 17.80 27.89
N GLU A 55 -5.94 18.50 26.81
CA GLU A 55 -4.95 18.08 25.80
C GLU A 55 -3.55 18.04 26.38
N ARG A 56 -3.19 19.01 27.24
CA ARG A 56 -1.91 19.01 27.94
C ARG A 56 -1.79 17.85 28.94
N LEU A 57 -2.84 17.56 29.67
CA LEU A 57 -2.83 16.56 30.73
C LEU A 57 -2.88 15.12 30.22
N TYR A 58 -3.59 14.87 29.11
CA TYR A 58 -3.82 13.51 28.60
C TYR A 58 -3.16 13.28 27.24
N ASN A 59 -3.42 14.10 26.24
CA ASN A 59 -2.97 13.84 24.89
C ASN A 59 -1.44 13.97 24.77
N LYS A 60 -0.83 15.00 25.38
CA LYS A 60 0.61 15.23 25.32
C LYS A 60 1.41 14.05 25.89
N PRO A 61 1.15 13.54 27.11
CA PRO A 61 1.88 12.37 27.63
C PRO A 61 1.67 11.10 26.82
N ILE A 62 0.49 10.89 26.24
CA ILE A 62 0.21 9.76 25.34
C ILE A 62 1.08 9.88 24.08
N LEU A 63 1.05 11.05 23.43
CA LEU A 63 1.86 11.31 22.24
C LEU A 63 3.37 11.23 22.54
N ASP A 64 3.84 11.78 23.65
CA ASP A 64 5.25 11.69 24.06
C ASP A 64 5.66 10.22 24.29
N SER A 65 4.77 9.37 24.77
CA SER A 65 5.02 7.93 24.92
C SER A 65 5.05 7.21 23.58
N VAL A 66 4.14 7.54 22.67
CA VAL A 66 4.11 7.02 21.29
C VAL A 66 5.40 7.36 20.55
N LEU A 67 5.83 8.63 20.61
CA LEU A 67 7.05 9.10 19.92
C LEU A 67 8.35 8.48 20.44
N ARG A 68 8.33 7.89 21.66
CA ARG A 68 9.50 7.20 22.26
C ARG A 68 9.49 5.70 22.03
N ASP A 69 8.39 5.12 21.58
CA ASP A 69 8.28 3.69 21.30
C ASP A 69 8.98 3.33 19.99
N ASP A 70 9.74 2.24 19.98
CA ASP A 70 10.50 1.80 18.79
C ASP A 70 9.58 1.55 17.58
N ARG A 71 8.35 1.10 17.82
CA ARG A 71 7.32 0.87 16.78
C ARG A 71 6.90 2.14 16.05
N TYR A 72 7.06 3.31 16.68
CA TYR A 72 6.75 4.58 16.01
C TYR A 72 7.61 4.82 14.78
N THR A 73 8.89 4.45 14.81
CA THR A 73 9.80 4.62 13.67
C THR A 73 9.33 3.81 12.46
N GLU A 74 8.94 2.56 12.69
CA GLU A 74 8.38 1.71 11.64
C GLU A 74 7.04 2.27 11.12
N LEU A 75 6.12 2.61 12.03
CA LEU A 75 4.83 3.20 11.69
C LEU A 75 4.99 4.49 10.89
N LYS A 76 5.94 5.35 11.27
CA LYS A 76 6.28 6.58 10.57
C LYS A 76 6.72 6.31 9.14
N SER A 77 7.59 5.32 8.92
CA SER A 77 8.07 4.96 7.58
C SER A 77 6.97 4.50 6.64
N LEU A 78 5.93 3.87 7.16
CA LEU A 78 4.76 3.44 6.40
C LEU A 78 3.80 4.58 6.05
N CYS A 79 3.76 5.63 6.88
CA CYS A 79 2.75 6.69 6.85
C CYS A 79 3.27 8.03 6.30
N GLU A 80 4.59 8.26 6.30
CA GLU A 80 5.16 9.54 5.93
C GLU A 80 4.78 9.96 4.51
N SER A 81 4.22 11.15 4.37
CA SER A 81 3.70 11.71 3.11
C SER A 81 2.57 10.89 2.45
N ARG A 82 2.01 9.89 3.15
CA ARG A 82 0.92 9.03 2.67
C ARG A 82 -0.35 9.32 3.47
N GLU A 83 -1.34 9.92 2.83
CA GLU A 83 -2.54 10.42 3.50
C GLU A 83 -3.38 9.28 4.12
N TYR A 84 -3.73 8.26 3.34
CA TYR A 84 -4.60 7.16 3.78
C TYR A 84 -3.97 6.28 4.87
N PRO A 85 -2.73 5.79 4.74
CA PRO A 85 -2.09 5.02 5.80
C PRO A 85 -1.96 5.80 7.11
N ALA A 86 -1.59 7.09 7.03
CA ALA A 86 -1.48 7.94 8.21
C ALA A 86 -2.81 8.14 8.93
N TYR A 87 -3.90 8.39 8.17
CA TYR A 87 -5.23 8.55 8.75
C TYR A 87 -5.74 7.26 9.38
N THR A 88 -5.64 6.15 8.66
CA THR A 88 -6.14 4.86 9.14
C THR A 88 -5.38 4.35 10.35
N ALA A 89 -4.07 4.58 10.40
CA ALA A 89 -3.24 4.26 11.54
C ALA A 89 -3.63 5.10 12.77
N ALA A 90 -3.78 6.41 12.62
CA ALA A 90 -4.18 7.30 13.70
C ALA A 90 -5.58 6.94 14.25
N ALA A 91 -6.54 6.64 13.36
CA ALA A 91 -7.88 6.23 13.73
C ALA A 91 -7.89 4.85 14.44
N ALA A 92 -7.09 3.88 13.95
CA ALA A 92 -6.98 2.56 14.56
C ALA A 92 -6.34 2.64 15.96
N PHE A 93 -5.28 3.44 16.11
CA PHE A 93 -4.66 3.71 17.40
C PHE A 93 -5.69 4.25 18.40
N CYS A 94 -6.39 5.31 18.02
CA CYS A 94 -7.37 5.95 18.89
C CYS A 94 -8.54 5.03 19.25
N ARG A 95 -9.02 4.20 18.32
CA ARG A 95 -10.07 3.20 18.56
C ARG A 95 -9.61 2.12 19.55
N SER A 96 -8.44 1.55 19.34
CA SER A 96 -7.87 0.52 20.21
C SER A 96 -7.61 1.07 21.60
N LEU A 97 -7.01 2.25 21.72
CA LEU A 97 -6.77 2.92 23.00
C LEU A 97 -8.06 3.21 23.73
N ARG A 98 -9.08 3.75 23.04
CA ARG A 98 -10.39 4.02 23.61
C ARG A 98 -11.07 2.77 24.16
N GLN A 99 -11.02 1.68 23.41
CA GLN A 99 -11.60 0.40 23.83
C GLN A 99 -10.94 -0.10 25.12
N SER A 100 -9.60 -0.07 25.17
CA SER A 100 -8.84 -0.47 26.36
C SER A 100 -9.12 0.47 27.56
N MET A 101 -9.31 1.76 27.29
CA MET A 101 -9.61 2.75 28.34
C MET A 101 -11.01 2.64 28.90
N ALA A 102 -11.98 2.09 28.17
CA ALA A 102 -13.33 1.85 28.69
C ALA A 102 -13.34 0.88 29.88
N GLU A 103 -12.30 0.05 30.02
CA GLU A 103 -12.11 -0.87 31.15
C GLU A 103 -11.47 -0.21 32.38
N ILE A 104 -10.93 1.02 32.22
CA ILE A 104 -10.24 1.74 33.29
C ILE A 104 -11.28 2.53 34.10
N THR A 105 -11.61 2.05 35.26
CA THR A 105 -12.54 2.71 36.23
C THR A 105 -11.87 3.78 37.09
N LEU A 106 -10.70 4.26 36.72
CA LEU A 106 -9.95 5.27 37.48
C LEU A 106 -10.57 6.65 37.26
N GLU A 107 -11.25 7.15 38.25
CA GLU A 107 -11.66 8.55 38.32
C GLU A 107 -10.50 9.41 38.85
N ILE A 108 -10.32 10.58 38.26
CA ILE A 108 -9.40 11.60 38.75
C ILE A 108 -10.23 12.71 39.41
N PRO A 109 -10.42 12.65 40.76
CA PRO A 109 -11.23 13.65 41.46
C PRO A 109 -10.68 15.08 41.30
N GLN A 110 -9.37 15.19 41.00
CA GLN A 110 -8.67 16.47 40.87
C GLN A 110 -9.09 17.27 39.61
N LEU A 111 -9.76 16.65 38.64
CA LEU A 111 -10.28 17.36 37.47
C LEU A 111 -11.34 18.39 37.79
N GLN A 112 -12.05 18.23 38.90
CA GLN A 112 -12.98 19.26 39.42
C GLN A 112 -12.31 20.62 39.64
N PHE A 113 -10.97 20.68 39.74
CA PHE A 113 -10.25 21.93 39.88
C PHE A 113 -10.04 22.68 38.56
N LEU A 114 -10.22 22.04 37.40
CA LEU A 114 -10.02 22.70 36.08
C LEU A 114 -10.92 23.94 35.87
N PRO A 115 -12.22 23.89 36.10
CA PRO A 115 -13.08 25.08 35.99
C PRO A 115 -12.72 26.16 37.01
N ILE A 116 -12.22 25.77 38.19
CA ILE A 116 -11.75 26.72 39.20
C ILE A 116 -10.47 27.42 38.71
N ILE A 117 -9.54 26.68 38.13
CA ILE A 117 -8.30 27.23 37.53
C ILE A 117 -8.63 28.20 36.40
N SER A 118 -9.59 27.87 35.51
CA SER A 118 -10.02 28.74 34.42
C SER A 118 -10.56 30.09 34.98
N LYS A 119 -11.46 30.02 35.94
CA LYS A 119 -12.02 31.22 36.58
C LYS A 119 -10.97 32.07 37.30
N LEU A 120 -9.99 31.43 37.96
CA LEU A 120 -8.89 32.14 38.60
C LEU A 120 -7.97 32.82 37.60
N LYS A 121 -7.72 32.20 36.43
CA LYS A 121 -6.95 32.77 35.33
C LYS A 121 -7.63 34.02 34.75
N GLU A 122 -8.94 33.97 34.50
CA GLU A 122 -9.70 35.11 34.02
C GLU A 122 -9.58 36.29 34.99
N GLN A 123 -9.66 36.00 36.29
CA GLN A 123 -9.53 37.04 37.34
C GLN A 123 -8.08 37.58 37.42
N GLU A 124 -7.08 36.75 37.26
CA GLU A 124 -5.66 37.15 37.19
C GLU A 124 -5.43 38.08 35.99
N GLN A 125 -5.88 37.67 34.80
CA GLN A 125 -5.78 38.47 33.58
C GLN A 125 -6.47 39.83 33.68
N ALA A 126 -7.68 39.88 34.29
CA ALA A 126 -8.37 41.11 34.50
C ALA A 126 -7.59 42.08 35.43
N LEU A 127 -7.02 41.54 36.52
CA LEU A 127 -6.20 42.34 37.45
C LEU A 127 -4.87 42.81 36.80
N THR A 128 -4.26 41.97 35.96
CA THR A 128 -3.05 42.31 35.19
C THR A 128 -3.36 43.43 34.20
N ALA A 129 -4.46 43.32 33.44
CA ALA A 129 -4.90 44.37 32.53
C ALA A 129 -5.22 45.70 33.25
N GLU A 130 -5.77 45.65 34.46
CA GLU A 130 -5.99 46.81 35.30
C GLU A 130 -4.65 47.48 35.72
N LEU A 131 -3.70 46.62 36.15
CA LEU A 131 -2.35 47.07 36.51
C LEU A 131 -1.64 47.73 35.31
N ASP A 132 -1.68 47.10 34.13
CA ASP A 132 -1.04 47.61 32.89
C ASP A 132 -1.67 48.95 32.46
N ARG A 133 -3.00 49.14 32.62
CA ARG A 133 -3.66 50.43 32.36
C ARG A 133 -3.16 51.50 33.30
N ILE A 134 -3.06 51.21 34.58
CA ILE A 134 -2.56 52.17 35.58
C ILE A 134 -1.13 52.55 35.30
N LEU A 135 -0.27 51.62 34.85
CA LEU A 135 1.11 51.87 34.51
C LEU A 135 1.26 52.65 33.20
N SER A 136 0.34 52.45 32.24
CA SER A 136 0.37 53.17 30.94
C SER A 136 -0.16 54.59 31.03
N ASP A 137 -1.12 54.87 31.90
CA ASP A 137 -1.74 56.21 32.03
C ASP A 137 -0.81 57.25 32.66
N GLY A 138 0.38 56.87 33.15
CA GLY A 138 1.43 57.81 33.66
C GLY A 138 0.97 58.70 34.82
N GLY A 139 -0.16 58.39 35.45
CA GLY A 139 -0.73 59.14 36.56
C GLY A 139 0.00 58.86 37.88
N ASP A 140 0.01 59.84 38.78
CA ASP A 140 0.61 59.70 40.12
C ASP A 140 -0.34 58.82 41.01
N PHE A 141 -0.18 57.48 40.93
CA PHE A 141 -0.95 56.54 41.70
C PHE A 141 -0.26 56.28 43.05
N PRO A 142 -1.06 56.16 44.15
CA PRO A 142 -0.49 55.88 45.45
C PRO A 142 0.19 54.50 45.45
N PRO A 143 1.47 54.39 45.88
CA PRO A 143 2.24 53.13 45.87
C PRO A 143 1.54 51.96 46.59
N ARG A 144 0.68 52.29 47.58
CA ARG A 144 -0.13 51.28 48.30
C ARG A 144 -1.16 50.58 47.40
N LYS A 145 -1.72 51.26 46.38
CA LYS A 145 -2.71 50.67 45.45
C LYS A 145 -2.03 49.71 44.48
N LEU A 146 -0.89 50.08 43.97
CA LEU A 146 -0.07 49.21 43.11
C LEU A 146 0.38 47.95 43.86
N LEU A 147 0.88 48.11 45.07
CA LEU A 147 1.28 46.96 45.91
C LEU A 147 0.09 46.03 46.23
N PHE A 148 -1.10 46.59 46.45
CA PHE A 148 -2.30 45.82 46.69
C PHE A 148 -2.72 44.99 45.46
N LEU A 149 -2.72 45.58 44.26
CA LEU A 149 -3.01 44.87 43.03
C LEU A 149 -1.97 43.77 42.75
N TYR A 150 -0.69 44.10 42.88
CA TYR A 150 0.40 43.14 42.73
C TYR A 150 0.26 41.92 43.66
N ASN A 151 -0.03 42.17 44.95
CA ASN A 151 -0.24 41.11 45.91
C ASN A 151 -1.49 40.25 45.59
N ARG A 152 -2.55 40.85 45.00
CA ARG A 152 -3.72 40.09 44.56
C ARG A 152 -3.42 39.22 43.38
N ILE A 153 -2.69 39.72 42.39
CA ILE A 153 -2.23 38.94 41.22
C ILE A 153 -1.34 37.78 41.70
N PHE A 154 -0.35 38.07 42.55
CA PHE A 154 0.56 37.05 43.09
C PHE A 154 -0.20 35.95 43.87
N ARG A 155 -1.16 36.29 44.70
CA ARG A 155 -1.99 35.29 45.39
C ARG A 155 -2.79 34.42 44.44
N LYS A 156 -3.36 35.00 43.36
CA LYS A 156 -4.09 34.26 42.36
C LYS A 156 -3.15 33.31 41.58
N ALA A 157 -2.01 33.79 41.14
CA ALA A 157 -1.00 32.99 40.46
C ALA A 157 -0.51 31.80 41.34
N SER A 158 -0.27 32.05 42.63
CA SER A 158 0.09 30.97 43.57
C SER A 158 -1.01 29.92 43.73
N GLN A 159 -2.27 30.36 43.89
CA GLN A 159 -3.44 29.44 43.97
C GLN A 159 -3.57 28.59 42.66
N ILE A 160 -3.39 29.21 41.52
CA ILE A 160 -3.41 28.51 40.22
C ILE A 160 -2.29 27.47 40.14
N ALA A 161 -1.07 27.81 40.58
CA ALA A 161 0.06 26.91 40.59
C ALA A 161 -0.15 25.68 41.50
N ASP A 162 -0.68 25.89 42.71
CA ASP A 162 -0.98 24.83 43.67
C ASP A 162 -2.08 23.87 43.16
N LEU A 163 -3.15 24.43 42.55
CA LEU A 163 -4.21 23.61 41.95
C LEU A 163 -3.72 22.85 40.72
N ARG A 164 -2.92 23.49 39.87
CA ARG A 164 -2.31 22.81 38.71
C ARG A 164 -1.47 21.63 39.15
N LYS A 165 -0.61 21.79 40.16
CA LYS A 165 0.22 20.70 40.67
C LYS A 165 -0.65 19.52 41.15
N LYS A 166 -1.75 19.76 41.84
CA LYS A 166 -2.68 18.70 42.28
C LYS A 166 -3.33 17.98 41.11
N VAL A 167 -3.69 18.69 40.03
CA VAL A 167 -4.27 18.09 38.81
C VAL A 167 -3.21 17.28 38.08
N GLU A 168 -2.00 17.79 37.96
CA GLU A 168 -0.88 17.09 37.32
C GLU A 168 -0.51 15.78 38.05
N GLU A 169 -0.47 15.81 39.39
CA GLU A 169 -0.24 14.60 40.21
C GLU A 169 -1.34 13.54 40.00
N GLY A 170 -2.60 13.95 39.86
CA GLY A 170 -3.71 13.07 39.54
C GLY A 170 -3.60 12.49 38.11
N ALA A 171 -3.26 13.33 37.13
CA ALA A 171 -3.07 12.94 35.76
C ALA A 171 -1.92 11.93 35.57
N VAL A 172 -0.82 12.09 36.29
CA VAL A 172 0.31 11.15 36.23
C VAL A 172 -0.11 9.72 36.61
N ARG A 173 -0.97 9.54 37.61
CA ARG A 173 -1.46 8.21 37.99
C ARG A 173 -2.29 7.57 36.87
N TYR A 174 -3.18 8.38 36.29
CA TYR A 174 -4.00 7.93 35.17
C TYR A 174 -3.17 7.56 33.96
N ILE A 175 -2.22 8.42 33.58
CA ILE A 175 -1.34 8.17 32.42
C ILE A 175 -0.52 6.90 32.61
N ARG A 176 -0.03 6.60 33.81
CA ARG A 176 0.68 5.33 34.09
C ARG A 176 -0.20 4.09 33.82
N ALA A 177 -1.50 4.17 34.10
CA ALA A 177 -2.43 3.09 33.76
C ALA A 177 -2.67 2.99 32.25
N VAL A 178 -2.72 4.12 31.54
CA VAL A 178 -2.97 4.18 30.08
C VAL A 178 -1.75 3.73 29.27
N ILE A 179 -0.53 4.06 29.72
CA ILE A 179 0.73 3.71 29.00
C ILE A 179 0.84 2.20 28.72
N VAL A 180 0.30 1.34 29.58
CA VAL A 180 0.30 -0.11 29.38
C VAL A 180 -0.40 -0.52 28.08
N TYR A 181 -1.42 0.25 27.66
CA TYR A 181 -2.24 -0.03 26.47
C TYR A 181 -1.72 0.64 25.20
N ILE A 182 -0.72 1.54 25.31
CA ILE A 182 -0.15 2.21 24.12
C ILE A 182 0.50 1.20 23.18
N GLY A 183 1.12 0.16 23.72
CA GLY A 183 1.73 -0.90 22.92
C GLY A 183 0.74 -1.60 22.01
N SER A 184 -0.37 -2.08 22.56
CA SER A 184 -1.42 -2.74 21.76
C SER A 184 -2.10 -1.79 20.77
N ALA A 185 -2.23 -0.52 21.13
CA ALA A 185 -2.77 0.49 20.21
C ALA A 185 -1.82 0.80 19.05
N LEU A 186 -0.50 0.79 19.28
CA LEU A 186 0.50 0.92 18.22
C LEU A 186 0.53 -0.30 17.29
N ASP A 187 0.37 -1.52 17.84
CA ASP A 187 0.27 -2.73 17.03
C ASP A 187 -0.97 -2.68 16.12
N ALA A 188 -2.11 -2.22 16.63
CA ALA A 188 -3.32 -2.01 15.83
C ALA A 188 -3.12 -0.94 14.74
N ALA A 189 -2.37 0.12 15.04
CA ALA A 189 -2.05 1.17 14.07
C ALA A 189 -1.12 0.65 12.96
N LEU A 190 -0.09 -0.15 13.31
CA LEU A 190 0.82 -0.78 12.37
C LEU A 190 0.07 -1.71 11.41
N GLU A 191 -0.80 -2.56 11.95
CA GLU A 191 -1.61 -3.46 11.13
C GLU A 191 -2.52 -2.69 10.18
N ALA A 192 -3.21 -1.64 10.66
CA ALA A 192 -4.06 -0.80 9.82
C ALA A 192 -3.26 -0.06 8.72
N ALA A 193 -2.04 0.42 9.03
CA ALA A 193 -1.17 1.04 8.04
C ALA A 193 -0.71 0.06 6.97
N ARG A 194 -0.29 -1.14 7.36
CA ARG A 194 0.14 -2.20 6.44
C ARG A 194 -1.00 -2.66 5.54
N GLN A 195 -2.18 -2.93 6.10
CA GLN A 195 -3.38 -3.30 5.34
C GLN A 195 -3.78 -2.21 4.34
N THR A 196 -3.80 -0.96 4.77
CA THR A 196 -4.08 0.17 3.88
C THR A 196 -3.02 0.30 2.80
N GLY A 197 -1.74 0.16 3.15
CA GLY A 197 -0.63 0.17 2.20
C GLY A 197 -0.77 -0.92 1.13
N SER A 198 -1.08 -2.15 1.51
CA SER A 198 -1.30 -3.26 0.56
C SER A 198 -2.51 -3.03 -0.36
N ILE A 199 -3.60 -2.47 0.18
CA ILE A 199 -4.78 -2.10 -0.64
C ILE A 199 -4.42 -1.03 -1.66
N LEU A 200 -3.68 0.01 -1.26
CA LEU A 200 -3.25 1.07 -2.16
C LEU A 200 -2.28 0.57 -3.24
N GLN A 201 -1.37 -0.33 -2.88
CA GLN A 201 -0.47 -0.97 -3.86
C GLN A 201 -1.22 -1.88 -4.83
N ALA A 202 -2.25 -2.59 -4.34
CA ALA A 202 -3.03 -3.50 -5.16
C ALA A 202 -4.04 -2.79 -6.07
N TRP A 203 -4.65 -1.72 -5.61
CA TRP A 203 -5.80 -1.09 -6.29
C TRP A 203 -5.56 0.38 -6.67
N GLY A 204 -4.43 0.96 -6.27
CA GLY A 204 -4.06 2.35 -6.59
C GLY A 204 -3.48 2.51 -7.99
N ASP A 205 -3.26 3.78 -8.37
CA ASP A 205 -2.65 4.17 -9.64
C ASP A 205 -1.17 3.77 -9.64
N GLY A 206 -0.78 2.68 -10.15
CA GLY A 206 0.59 2.19 -10.43
C GLY A 206 1.80 2.70 -9.62
N SER A 207 1.66 3.81 -8.93
CA SER A 207 2.63 4.41 -7.98
C SER A 207 2.43 3.95 -6.52
N GLY A 208 1.37 3.15 -6.25
CA GLY A 208 0.99 2.78 -4.88
C GLY A 208 0.35 3.92 -4.09
N GLU A 209 -0.03 4.99 -4.77
CA GLU A 209 -0.76 6.11 -4.21
C GLU A 209 -2.17 6.18 -4.80
N MET A 210 -3.09 6.71 -4.06
CA MET A 210 -4.46 6.94 -4.50
C MET A 210 -4.84 8.36 -4.11
N LYS A 211 -5.33 9.14 -5.07
CA LYS A 211 -5.79 10.50 -4.78
C LYS A 211 -6.99 10.45 -3.85
N ASN A 212 -7.05 11.39 -2.90
CA ASN A 212 -8.16 11.51 -1.98
C ASN A 212 -9.41 12.07 -2.68
N THR A 213 -10.15 11.18 -3.38
CA THR A 213 -11.42 11.48 -4.03
C THR A 213 -12.54 10.65 -3.39
N PRO A 214 -13.81 11.11 -3.43
CA PRO A 214 -14.93 10.34 -2.89
C PRO A 214 -15.00 8.92 -3.46
N ALA A 215 -14.84 8.75 -4.77
CA ALA A 215 -14.86 7.45 -5.44
C ALA A 215 -13.76 6.50 -4.93
N ASN A 216 -12.56 7.02 -4.67
CA ASN A 216 -11.46 6.22 -4.15
C ASN A 216 -11.66 5.83 -2.68
N ARG A 217 -12.35 6.65 -1.89
CA ARG A 217 -12.73 6.30 -0.50
C ARG A 217 -13.78 5.21 -0.45
N GLU A 218 -14.80 5.30 -1.32
CA GLU A 218 -15.80 4.23 -1.46
C GLU A 218 -15.13 2.92 -1.85
N LEU A 219 -14.20 2.95 -2.80
CA LEU A 219 -13.41 1.80 -3.20
C LEU A 219 -12.62 1.20 -2.01
N LEU A 220 -11.93 2.03 -1.22
CA LEU A 220 -11.19 1.58 -0.05
C LEU A 220 -12.09 0.96 1.01
N ASN A 221 -13.24 1.56 1.27
CA ASN A 221 -14.22 1.02 2.21
C ASN A 221 -14.81 -0.29 1.70
N TYR A 222 -15.07 -0.39 0.40
CA TYR A 222 -15.54 -1.60 -0.24
C TYR A 222 -14.53 -2.75 -0.09
N VAL A 223 -13.27 -2.52 -0.44
CA VAL A 223 -12.18 -3.51 -0.30
C VAL A 223 -11.98 -3.91 1.15
N ARG A 224 -12.05 -2.96 2.10
CA ARG A 224 -11.93 -3.25 3.54
C ARG A 224 -13.04 -4.15 4.07
N ASN A 225 -14.22 -4.07 3.52
CA ASN A 225 -15.36 -4.88 3.95
C ASN A 225 -15.38 -6.29 3.32
N SER A 226 -14.50 -6.56 2.34
CA SER A 226 -14.40 -7.86 1.68
C SER A 226 -13.12 -8.60 2.11
N GLU A 227 -13.26 -9.67 2.88
CA GLU A 227 -12.11 -10.51 3.31
C GLU A 227 -11.33 -11.07 2.11
N MET A 228 -12.04 -11.43 1.02
CA MET A 228 -11.42 -11.92 -0.20
C MET A 228 -10.55 -10.85 -0.86
N LEU A 229 -11.07 -9.63 -1.01
CA LEU A 229 -10.31 -8.53 -1.63
C LEU A 229 -9.12 -8.12 -0.79
N GLN A 230 -9.20 -8.18 0.54
CA GLN A 230 -8.06 -7.94 1.43
C GLN A 230 -6.97 -9.00 1.24
N LYS A 231 -7.33 -10.30 1.17
CA LYS A 231 -6.37 -11.38 0.88
C LYS A 231 -5.70 -11.19 -0.48
N ILE A 232 -6.48 -10.86 -1.51
CA ILE A 232 -5.94 -10.57 -2.84
C ILE A 232 -5.00 -9.37 -2.78
N ALA A 233 -5.37 -8.29 -2.07
CA ALA A 233 -4.55 -7.09 -1.95
C ALA A 233 -3.19 -7.37 -1.30
N ALA A 234 -3.15 -8.21 -0.27
CA ALA A 234 -1.90 -8.58 0.41
C ALA A 234 -0.91 -9.26 -0.54
N TYR A 235 -1.38 -10.21 -1.34
CA TYR A 235 -0.54 -10.91 -2.32
C TYR A 235 -0.21 -10.04 -3.53
N LEU A 236 -1.20 -9.38 -4.11
CA LEU A 236 -1.02 -8.56 -5.32
C LEU A 236 -0.09 -7.38 -5.09
N GLY A 237 -0.21 -6.70 -3.93
CA GLY A 237 0.69 -5.62 -3.55
C GLY A 237 2.16 -6.09 -3.52
N ARG A 238 2.41 -7.26 -2.92
CA ARG A 238 3.74 -7.88 -2.86
C ARG A 238 4.27 -8.26 -4.25
N TYR A 239 3.43 -8.79 -5.14
CA TYR A 239 3.86 -9.12 -6.50
C TYR A 239 4.17 -7.87 -7.32
N ARG A 240 3.44 -6.78 -7.12
CA ARG A 240 3.74 -5.49 -7.73
C ARG A 240 5.07 -4.91 -7.26
N GLU A 241 5.42 -5.08 -5.99
CA GLU A 241 6.74 -4.70 -5.45
C GLU A 241 7.87 -5.52 -6.10
N ILE A 242 7.71 -6.84 -6.21
CA ILE A 242 8.67 -7.72 -6.88
C ILE A 242 8.89 -7.29 -8.33
N LEU A 243 7.82 -7.03 -9.08
CA LEU A 243 7.89 -6.55 -10.46
C LEU A 243 8.57 -5.17 -10.57
N ALA A 244 8.30 -4.26 -9.63
CA ALA A 244 8.91 -2.94 -9.60
C ALA A 244 10.41 -3.00 -9.27
N ALA A 245 10.81 -3.81 -8.27
CA ALA A 245 12.20 -4.00 -7.88
C ALA A 245 13.03 -4.62 -9.01
N LYS A 246 12.48 -5.60 -9.71
CA LYS A 246 13.15 -6.22 -10.87
C LYS A 246 13.34 -5.25 -12.02
N ARG A 247 12.36 -4.39 -12.28
CA ARG A 247 12.47 -3.34 -13.29
C ARG A 247 13.62 -2.39 -13.00
N GLN A 248 13.81 -1.98 -11.74
CA GLN A 248 14.96 -1.16 -11.35
C GLN A 248 16.28 -1.88 -11.60
N ASN A 249 16.34 -3.18 -11.31
CA ASN A 249 17.53 -3.99 -11.55
C ASN A 249 17.77 -4.27 -13.05
N SER A 250 16.72 -4.45 -13.85
CA SER A 250 16.85 -4.68 -15.30
C SER A 250 17.35 -3.44 -16.05
N PHE A 251 17.03 -2.23 -15.58
CA PHE A 251 17.65 -1.01 -16.12
C PHE A 251 19.16 -0.92 -15.87
N ALA A 252 19.67 -1.56 -14.82
CA ALA A 252 21.11 -1.64 -14.56
C ALA A 252 21.83 -2.65 -15.49
N TYR A 253 21.12 -3.64 -16.02
CA TYR A 253 21.64 -4.68 -16.92
C TYR A 253 21.25 -4.52 -18.38
N GLY A 254 20.63 -3.43 -18.78
CA GLY A 254 20.17 -3.14 -20.14
C GLY A 254 21.28 -2.86 -21.18
N ARG A 255 22.50 -3.35 -20.97
CA ARG A 255 23.51 -3.54 -22.02
C ARG A 255 23.35 -4.96 -22.52
N GLY A 256 22.65 -5.12 -23.67
CA GLY A 256 22.59 -6.40 -24.37
C GLY A 256 23.98 -7.03 -24.44
N GLU A 257 24.10 -8.29 -24.03
CA GLU A 257 25.37 -9.01 -24.06
C GLU A 257 25.98 -8.92 -25.45
N LYS A 258 27.17 -8.34 -25.55
CA LYS A 258 27.94 -8.28 -26.75
C LYS A 258 28.49 -9.68 -26.97
N TYR A 259 27.97 -10.43 -27.95
CA TYR A 259 28.35 -11.82 -28.15
C TYR A 259 29.28 -12.02 -29.33
N ASP A 260 29.31 -11.06 -30.28
CA ASP A 260 30.08 -11.20 -31.52
C ASP A 260 30.44 -9.82 -32.08
N ILE A 261 31.38 -9.78 -33.00
CA ILE A 261 31.80 -8.61 -33.77
C ILE A 261 31.37 -8.83 -35.22
N GLY A 262 30.63 -7.88 -35.76
CA GLY A 262 30.22 -7.88 -37.16
C GLY A 262 30.58 -6.58 -37.86
N PHE A 263 30.31 -6.52 -39.17
CA PHE A 263 30.49 -5.31 -39.96
C PHE A 263 29.13 -4.61 -40.19
N GLY A 264 29.13 -3.28 -40.13
CA GLY A 264 27.90 -2.48 -40.33
C GLY A 264 28.18 -0.99 -40.41
N SER A 265 27.10 -0.19 -40.28
CA SER A 265 27.14 1.28 -40.30
C SER A 265 26.51 1.92 -39.06
N ASP A 266 26.28 1.13 -38.02
CA ASP A 266 25.70 1.70 -36.77
C ASP A 266 26.81 2.21 -35.87
N ILE A 267 26.90 3.54 -35.77
CA ILE A 267 27.92 4.23 -34.98
C ILE A 267 27.78 3.96 -33.50
N HIS A 268 26.54 3.77 -32.98
CA HIS A 268 26.29 3.51 -31.54
C HIS A 268 26.80 2.13 -31.09
N SER A 269 26.86 1.19 -32.00
CA SER A 269 27.39 -0.17 -31.75
C SER A 269 28.84 -0.33 -32.14
N CYS A 270 29.49 0.71 -32.64
CA CYS A 270 30.85 0.67 -33.17
C CYS A 270 31.89 0.35 -32.09
N LEU A 271 32.93 -0.37 -32.40
CA LEU A 271 34.07 -0.60 -31.52
C LEU A 271 34.80 0.74 -31.25
N ALA A 272 35.32 0.88 -30.04
CA ALA A 272 36.11 2.05 -29.67
C ALA A 272 37.36 2.25 -30.61
N SER A 273 37.92 1.17 -31.13
CA SER A 273 39.03 1.20 -32.12
C SER A 273 38.63 1.83 -33.46
N GLU A 274 37.37 1.68 -33.89
CA GLU A 274 36.88 2.34 -35.11
C GLU A 274 36.60 3.82 -34.86
N LEU A 275 36.05 4.17 -33.67
CA LEU A 275 35.82 5.56 -33.25
C LEU A 275 37.15 6.33 -33.08
N ALA A 276 38.22 5.63 -32.68
CA ALA A 276 39.56 6.23 -32.58
C ALA A 276 40.09 6.77 -33.91
N LEU A 277 39.59 6.27 -35.04
CA LEU A 277 39.94 6.77 -36.39
C LEU A 277 39.44 8.20 -36.64
N LEU A 278 38.45 8.69 -35.87
CA LEU A 278 37.95 10.06 -35.90
C LEU A 278 38.87 11.02 -35.12
N GLY A 279 39.81 10.51 -34.33
CA GLY A 279 40.70 11.30 -33.47
C GLY A 279 41.87 11.96 -34.21
N ALA A 280 42.14 11.58 -35.47
CA ALA A 280 43.21 12.16 -36.26
C ALA A 280 42.74 12.44 -37.71
N PRO A 281 43.05 13.65 -38.26
CA PRO A 281 42.58 14.02 -39.60
C PRO A 281 43.03 13.04 -40.71
N GLU A 282 44.18 12.40 -40.54
CA GLU A 282 44.73 11.46 -41.51
C GLU A 282 43.93 10.14 -41.58
N THR A 283 43.22 9.79 -40.51
CA THR A 283 42.46 8.54 -40.40
C THR A 283 40.94 8.73 -40.52
N GLU A 284 40.46 9.96 -40.47
CA GLU A 284 39.06 10.29 -40.61
C GLU A 284 38.46 9.81 -41.94
N PHE A 285 39.23 9.96 -43.04
CA PHE A 285 38.81 9.47 -44.35
C PHE A 285 38.63 7.94 -44.38
N LEU A 286 39.44 7.19 -43.64
CA LEU A 286 39.32 5.76 -43.52
C LEU A 286 38.02 5.37 -42.77
N PHE A 287 37.68 6.10 -41.72
CA PHE A 287 36.41 5.91 -41.00
C PHE A 287 35.22 6.15 -41.94
N MET A 288 35.20 7.28 -42.65
CA MET A 288 34.14 7.64 -43.58
C MET A 288 33.95 6.61 -44.70
N ARG A 289 35.06 6.13 -45.26
CA ARG A 289 35.02 5.07 -46.26
C ARG A 289 34.41 3.78 -45.71
N ARG A 290 34.83 3.32 -44.52
CA ARG A 290 34.28 2.13 -43.84
C ARG A 290 32.81 2.33 -43.53
N PHE A 291 32.40 3.51 -43.06
CA PHE A 291 31.00 3.84 -42.79
C PHE A 291 30.13 3.68 -44.05
N GLN A 292 30.53 4.29 -45.15
CA GLN A 292 29.82 4.20 -46.44
C GLN A 292 29.72 2.75 -46.95
N GLN A 293 30.79 1.97 -46.80
CA GLN A 293 30.85 0.58 -47.23
C GLN A 293 30.19 -0.40 -46.24
N LYS A 294 29.55 0.08 -45.14
CA LYS A 294 29.03 -0.73 -44.04
C LYS A 294 30.10 -1.69 -43.46
N GLY A 295 31.35 -1.27 -43.47
CA GLY A 295 32.51 -2.02 -43.03
C GLY A 295 33.07 -1.65 -41.67
N LEU A 296 32.37 -0.84 -40.87
CA LEU A 296 32.76 -0.56 -39.49
C LEU A 296 32.58 -1.80 -38.63
N MET A 297 33.59 -2.15 -37.86
CA MET A 297 33.47 -3.19 -36.85
C MET A 297 32.54 -2.71 -35.73
N GLN A 298 31.48 -3.45 -35.49
CA GLN A 298 30.47 -3.15 -34.49
C GLN A 298 30.13 -4.39 -33.65
N TYR A 299 29.77 -4.16 -32.39
CA TYR A 299 29.29 -5.24 -31.54
C TYR A 299 27.93 -5.73 -32.04
N ARG A 300 27.81 -7.01 -32.29
CA ARG A 300 26.52 -7.66 -32.40
C ARG A 300 25.97 -7.86 -30.99
N LYS A 301 24.90 -7.16 -30.68
CA LYS A 301 24.13 -7.42 -29.47
C LYS A 301 23.19 -8.57 -29.77
N ARG A 302 23.14 -9.57 -28.91
CA ARG A 302 21.93 -10.39 -28.84
C ARG A 302 20.86 -9.45 -28.33
N GLU A 303 20.07 -8.92 -29.23
CA GLU A 303 18.71 -8.62 -28.86
C GLU A 303 18.16 -9.97 -28.41
N ALA A 304 17.80 -10.10 -27.14
CA ALA A 304 16.96 -11.19 -26.74
C ALA A 304 15.80 -11.13 -27.76
N LEU A 305 15.72 -12.10 -28.65
CA LEU A 305 14.49 -12.32 -29.39
C LEU A 305 13.46 -12.47 -28.32
N ILE A 306 12.71 -11.40 -28.08
CA ILE A 306 11.55 -11.37 -27.18
C ILE A 306 10.55 -12.33 -27.84
N LYS A 307 10.82 -13.61 -27.63
CA LYS A 307 9.87 -14.69 -27.91
C LYS A 307 8.81 -14.55 -26.84
N GLY A 308 7.68 -13.95 -27.21
CA GLY A 308 6.50 -14.01 -26.36
C GLY A 308 5.91 -12.68 -25.97
N GLU A 309 5.72 -11.79 -26.91
CA GLU A 309 4.76 -10.69 -26.74
C GLU A 309 3.36 -11.13 -27.21
N GLY A 310 2.98 -12.36 -26.94
CA GLY A 310 1.63 -12.86 -27.22
C GLY A 310 0.62 -12.39 -26.20
N ASP A 311 -0.65 -12.43 -26.57
CA ASP A 311 -1.77 -12.18 -25.65
C ASP A 311 -1.78 -13.17 -24.49
N MET A 312 -2.48 -12.89 -23.40
CA MET A 312 -2.46 -13.74 -22.21
C MET A 312 -3.86 -14.25 -21.88
N ILE A 313 -3.95 -15.55 -21.59
CA ILE A 313 -5.19 -16.20 -21.17
C ILE A 313 -4.93 -16.91 -19.83
N VAL A 314 -5.68 -16.57 -18.80
CA VAL A 314 -5.58 -17.23 -17.49
C VAL A 314 -6.88 -18.00 -17.24
N LEU A 315 -6.73 -19.31 -17.01
CA LEU A 315 -7.82 -20.20 -16.63
C LEU A 315 -7.73 -20.42 -15.13
N LEU A 316 -8.69 -19.92 -14.38
CA LEU A 316 -8.72 -19.88 -12.93
C LEU A 316 -9.77 -20.85 -12.38
N ASP A 317 -9.32 -21.88 -11.70
CA ASP A 317 -10.19 -22.84 -11.02
C ASP A 317 -10.79 -22.21 -9.75
N GLU A 318 -12.12 -22.15 -9.72
CA GLU A 318 -12.92 -21.66 -8.60
C GLU A 318 -13.83 -22.76 -8.06
N SER A 319 -13.36 -24.01 -8.09
CA SER A 319 -14.03 -25.13 -7.45
C SER A 319 -14.02 -24.99 -5.91
N SER A 320 -14.86 -25.77 -5.24
CA SER A 320 -14.98 -25.71 -3.77
C SER A 320 -13.66 -26.02 -3.05
N SER A 321 -12.80 -26.86 -3.64
CA SER A 321 -11.50 -27.26 -3.09
C SER A 321 -10.48 -26.11 -3.10
N THR A 322 -10.51 -25.23 -4.11
CA THR A 322 -9.56 -24.09 -4.26
C THR A 322 -9.84 -22.95 -3.30
N ARG A 323 -10.97 -22.96 -2.57
CA ARG A 323 -11.44 -21.83 -1.75
C ARG A 323 -10.40 -21.23 -0.79
N LEU A 324 -9.57 -22.08 -0.18
CA LEU A 324 -8.52 -21.62 0.75
C LEU A 324 -7.39 -20.87 0.04
N MET A 325 -7.08 -21.24 -1.20
CA MET A 325 -6.02 -20.65 -2.01
C MET A 325 -6.53 -19.61 -3.03
N ALA A 326 -7.86 -19.38 -3.04
CA ALA A 326 -8.48 -18.50 -4.03
C ALA A 326 -7.90 -17.06 -4.03
N GLY A 327 -7.58 -16.52 -2.85
CA GLY A 327 -6.98 -15.20 -2.72
C GLY A 327 -5.61 -15.12 -3.40
N TRP A 328 -4.76 -16.12 -3.20
CA TRP A 328 -3.46 -16.25 -3.84
C TRP A 328 -3.58 -16.45 -5.35
N ALA A 329 -4.41 -17.38 -5.78
CA ALA A 329 -4.61 -17.70 -7.20
C ALA A 329 -5.11 -16.48 -7.99
N LYS A 330 -6.06 -15.73 -7.43
CA LYS A 330 -6.56 -14.47 -8.01
C LYS A 330 -5.49 -13.39 -8.05
N ALA A 331 -4.68 -13.27 -7.01
CA ALA A 331 -3.59 -12.30 -6.98
C ALA A 331 -2.55 -12.58 -8.10
N ILE A 332 -2.20 -13.84 -8.35
CA ILE A 332 -1.35 -14.22 -9.49
C ILE A 332 -2.02 -13.85 -10.83
N ALA A 333 -3.31 -14.18 -10.99
CA ALA A 333 -4.03 -13.85 -12.22
C ALA A 333 -4.05 -12.33 -12.48
N LEU A 334 -4.26 -11.52 -11.46
CA LEU A 334 -4.24 -10.06 -11.56
C LEU A 334 -2.83 -9.50 -11.74
N ALA A 335 -1.79 -10.11 -11.16
CA ALA A 335 -0.41 -9.74 -11.43
C ALA A 335 -0.03 -10.01 -12.91
N LEU A 336 -0.53 -11.11 -13.49
CA LEU A 336 -0.38 -11.39 -14.92
C LEU A 336 -1.17 -10.39 -15.79
N LEU A 337 -2.34 -9.92 -15.34
CA LEU A 337 -3.06 -8.82 -15.99
C LEU A 337 -2.21 -7.53 -16.02
N ASP A 338 -1.52 -7.20 -14.91
CA ASP A 338 -0.62 -6.04 -14.88
C ASP A 338 0.56 -6.19 -15.87
N VAL A 339 1.11 -7.40 -16.01
CA VAL A 339 2.14 -7.69 -17.01
C VAL A 339 1.60 -7.50 -18.41
N ALA A 340 0.42 -8.04 -18.71
CA ALA A 340 -0.23 -7.89 -20.01
C ALA A 340 -0.53 -6.42 -20.33
N ALA A 341 -1.05 -5.67 -19.36
CA ALA A 341 -1.36 -4.25 -19.53
C ALA A 341 -0.12 -3.41 -19.88
N ARG A 342 1.00 -3.68 -19.21
CA ARG A 342 2.29 -3.01 -19.49
C ARG A 342 2.83 -3.33 -20.86
N GLY A 343 2.66 -4.59 -21.31
CA GLY A 343 3.01 -5.05 -22.65
C GLY A 343 2.01 -4.65 -23.73
N ARG A 344 0.92 -3.94 -23.39
CA ARG A 344 -0.20 -3.64 -24.29
C ARG A 344 -0.78 -4.89 -24.96
N ARG A 345 -0.82 -6.00 -24.22
CA ARG A 345 -1.36 -7.29 -24.63
C ARG A 345 -2.81 -7.43 -24.23
N LYS A 346 -3.61 -8.14 -25.01
CA LYS A 346 -4.96 -8.54 -24.59
C LYS A 346 -4.84 -9.56 -23.46
N PHE A 347 -5.78 -9.51 -22.53
CA PHE A 347 -5.84 -10.43 -21.41
C PHE A 347 -7.24 -11.00 -21.25
N ALA A 348 -7.34 -12.30 -21.07
CA ALA A 348 -8.58 -12.97 -20.74
C ALA A 348 -8.45 -13.72 -19.44
N LEU A 349 -9.40 -13.49 -18.52
CA LEU A 349 -9.55 -14.27 -17.29
C LEU A 349 -10.78 -15.16 -17.43
N VAL A 350 -10.56 -16.46 -17.47
CA VAL A 350 -11.61 -17.47 -17.57
C VAL A 350 -11.76 -18.12 -16.21
N HIS A 351 -12.78 -17.72 -15.48
CA HIS A 351 -13.19 -18.36 -14.23
C HIS A 351 -13.91 -19.66 -14.59
N PHE A 352 -13.54 -20.76 -13.95
CA PHE A 352 -14.20 -22.04 -14.19
C PHE A 352 -14.40 -22.87 -12.96
N SER A 353 -15.47 -23.68 -13.01
CA SER A 353 -15.74 -24.79 -12.10
C SER A 353 -16.53 -25.84 -12.90
N THR A 354 -17.80 -26.08 -12.61
CA THR A 354 -18.76 -26.75 -13.51
C THR A 354 -19.21 -25.84 -14.63
N ASP A 355 -19.23 -24.54 -14.40
CA ASP A 355 -19.55 -23.48 -15.38
C ASP A 355 -18.33 -22.61 -15.67
N ILE A 356 -18.44 -21.74 -16.67
CA ILE A 356 -17.37 -20.82 -17.05
C ILE A 356 -17.91 -19.39 -17.14
N LYS A 357 -17.04 -18.43 -16.81
CA LYS A 357 -17.23 -16.99 -17.03
C LYS A 357 -15.94 -16.41 -17.55
N THR A 358 -16.01 -15.64 -18.63
CA THR A 358 -14.85 -15.02 -19.26
C THR A 358 -14.93 -13.51 -19.09
N ASP A 359 -13.92 -12.92 -18.46
CA ASP A 359 -13.72 -11.48 -18.38
C ASP A 359 -12.56 -11.09 -19.32
N LEU A 360 -12.83 -10.17 -20.27
CA LEU A 360 -11.87 -9.71 -21.28
C LEU A 360 -11.35 -8.32 -20.91
N PHE A 361 -10.04 -8.15 -20.99
CA PHE A 361 -9.36 -6.90 -20.70
C PHE A 361 -8.54 -6.47 -21.92
N GLU A 362 -9.05 -5.49 -22.64
CA GLU A 362 -8.34 -4.87 -23.75
C GLU A 362 -7.46 -3.72 -23.23
N PRO A 363 -6.22 -3.56 -23.72
CA PRO A 363 -5.32 -2.53 -23.25
C PRO A 363 -5.92 -1.13 -23.36
N GLY A 364 -6.03 -0.42 -22.22
CA GLY A 364 -6.59 0.93 -22.15
C GLY A 364 -8.11 1.03 -22.15
N HIS A 365 -8.83 -0.08 -22.17
CA HIS A 365 -10.31 -0.12 -22.24
C HIS A 365 -10.99 -0.72 -21.00
N TYR A 366 -10.28 -0.89 -19.88
CA TYR A 366 -10.86 -1.38 -18.63
C TYR A 366 -10.53 -0.44 -17.45
N GLN A 367 -11.37 -0.48 -16.43
CA GLN A 367 -11.25 0.32 -15.22
C GLN A 367 -11.00 -0.57 -13.99
N THR A 368 -10.58 0.03 -12.88
CA THR A 368 -10.38 -0.68 -11.60
C THR A 368 -11.65 -1.42 -11.16
N ALA A 369 -12.84 -0.87 -11.44
CA ALA A 369 -14.12 -1.53 -11.14
C ALA A 369 -14.30 -2.87 -11.89
N ASP A 370 -13.78 -3.00 -13.11
CA ASP A 370 -13.85 -4.24 -13.89
C ASP A 370 -12.93 -5.31 -13.28
N ILE A 371 -11.75 -4.90 -12.83
CA ILE A 371 -10.79 -5.76 -12.13
C ILE A 371 -11.38 -6.26 -10.80
N LEU A 372 -12.03 -5.37 -10.05
CA LEU A 372 -12.68 -5.73 -8.78
C LEU A 372 -13.80 -6.73 -8.99
N ARG A 373 -14.66 -6.52 -9.99
CA ARG A 373 -15.74 -7.48 -10.33
C ARG A 373 -15.19 -8.86 -10.68
N ALA A 374 -14.09 -8.92 -11.44
CA ALA A 374 -13.43 -10.19 -11.74
C ALA A 374 -12.80 -10.81 -10.47
N ALA A 375 -12.18 -10.00 -9.61
CA ALA A 375 -11.58 -10.44 -8.37
C ALA A 375 -12.59 -11.02 -7.35
N GLU A 376 -13.80 -10.46 -7.29
CA GLU A 376 -14.85 -10.90 -6.37
C GLU A 376 -15.62 -12.13 -6.84
N HIS A 377 -15.64 -12.36 -8.15
CA HIS A 377 -16.37 -13.48 -8.71
C HIS A 377 -15.80 -14.79 -8.14
N PHE A 378 -16.65 -15.68 -7.66
CA PHE A 378 -16.28 -17.02 -7.21
C PHE A 378 -17.40 -18.01 -7.51
N PHE A 379 -17.07 -19.02 -8.29
CA PHE A 379 -17.89 -20.19 -8.43
C PHE A 379 -17.75 -21.10 -7.21
N SER A 380 -18.71 -21.96 -6.97
CA SER A 380 -18.60 -23.09 -6.09
C SER A 380 -19.14 -24.30 -6.83
N GLY A 381 -18.39 -25.40 -6.89
CA GLY A 381 -18.82 -26.59 -7.63
C GLY A 381 -17.68 -27.58 -7.82
N GLY A 382 -17.84 -28.49 -8.76
CA GLY A 382 -16.81 -29.44 -9.17
C GLY A 382 -15.83 -28.82 -10.17
N THR A 383 -14.86 -29.61 -10.64
CA THR A 383 -13.83 -29.22 -11.60
C THR A 383 -14.06 -29.88 -12.95
N ASN A 384 -14.10 -29.10 -14.03
CA ASN A 384 -14.17 -29.60 -15.41
C ASN A 384 -13.17 -28.83 -16.27
N PHE A 385 -12.13 -29.48 -16.78
CA PHE A 385 -11.10 -28.83 -17.61
C PHE A 385 -11.50 -28.67 -19.06
N GLU A 386 -12.40 -29.47 -19.59
CA GLU A 386 -12.74 -29.40 -21.02
C GLU A 386 -13.36 -28.07 -21.39
N ARG A 387 -14.27 -27.52 -20.58
CA ARG A 387 -14.94 -26.25 -20.86
C ARG A 387 -13.98 -25.07 -20.94
N PRO A 388 -13.10 -24.80 -19.92
CA PRO A 388 -12.16 -23.68 -20.00
C PRO A 388 -11.13 -23.86 -21.12
N LEU A 389 -10.69 -25.09 -21.42
CA LEU A 389 -9.78 -25.34 -22.52
C LEU A 389 -10.45 -25.11 -23.90
N ARG A 390 -11.73 -25.47 -24.07
CA ARG A 390 -12.51 -25.09 -25.27
C ARG A 390 -12.66 -23.58 -25.39
N GLU A 391 -12.89 -22.90 -24.30
CA GLU A 391 -12.97 -21.42 -24.31
C GLU A 391 -11.63 -20.80 -24.69
N ALA A 392 -10.51 -21.32 -24.19
CA ALA A 392 -9.17 -20.89 -24.60
C ALA A 392 -8.96 -21.10 -26.13
N MET A 393 -9.38 -22.26 -26.68
CA MET A 393 -9.33 -22.49 -28.13
C MET A 393 -10.16 -21.48 -28.90
N ARG A 394 -11.36 -21.14 -28.39
CA ARG A 394 -12.26 -20.13 -28.97
C ARG A 394 -11.61 -18.74 -28.99
N LEU A 395 -10.96 -18.36 -27.90
CA LEU A 395 -10.24 -17.09 -27.78
C LEU A 395 -9.07 -17.01 -28.76
N LEU A 396 -8.27 -18.11 -28.89
CA LEU A 396 -7.20 -18.20 -29.88
C LEU A 396 -7.70 -18.03 -31.33
N GLN A 397 -8.88 -18.56 -31.64
CA GLN A 397 -9.50 -18.39 -32.96
C GLN A 397 -10.07 -16.99 -33.17
N ASN A 398 -10.43 -16.26 -32.10
CA ASN A 398 -11.06 -14.96 -32.12
C ASN A 398 -10.10 -13.79 -31.86
N GLY A 399 -8.82 -13.94 -32.23
CA GLY A 399 -7.88 -12.82 -32.28
C GLY A 399 -6.96 -12.68 -31.07
N PHE A 400 -6.80 -13.74 -30.26
CA PHE A 400 -5.67 -13.87 -29.34
C PHE A 400 -4.50 -14.51 -30.05
N GLU A 401 -3.44 -13.75 -30.29
CA GLU A 401 -2.30 -14.20 -31.11
C GLU A 401 -1.10 -14.62 -30.25
N ASN A 402 -0.48 -15.74 -30.62
CA ASN A 402 0.72 -16.28 -29.95
C ASN A 402 0.55 -16.37 -28.41
N ALA A 403 -0.66 -16.68 -27.94
CA ALA A 403 -1.05 -16.47 -26.56
C ALA A 403 -0.30 -17.35 -25.57
N ASP A 404 0.00 -16.76 -24.42
CA ASP A 404 0.49 -17.44 -23.23
C ASP A 404 -0.68 -17.84 -22.33
N ILE A 405 -1.01 -19.12 -22.32
CA ILE A 405 -2.10 -19.67 -21.52
C ILE A 405 -1.55 -20.14 -20.17
N THR A 406 -2.21 -19.79 -19.08
CA THR A 406 -1.88 -20.27 -17.74
C THR A 406 -3.12 -20.85 -17.08
N ILE A 407 -3.07 -22.12 -16.62
CA ILE A 407 -4.12 -22.72 -15.80
C ILE A 407 -3.69 -22.80 -14.35
N ILE A 408 -4.56 -22.41 -13.43
CA ILE A 408 -4.36 -22.45 -11.99
C ILE A 408 -5.45 -23.32 -11.39
N THR A 409 -5.08 -24.47 -10.82
CA THR A 409 -6.03 -25.45 -10.29
C THR A 409 -5.42 -26.29 -9.17
N ASP A 410 -6.26 -26.84 -8.28
CA ASP A 410 -5.88 -27.87 -7.30
C ASP A 410 -6.53 -29.23 -7.65
N GLY A 411 -7.31 -29.26 -8.73
CA GLY A 411 -8.15 -30.38 -9.07
C GLY A 411 -7.57 -31.31 -10.13
N GLU A 412 -8.18 -32.46 -10.24
CA GLU A 412 -7.98 -33.43 -11.29
C GLU A 412 -9.23 -33.50 -12.16
N SER A 413 -9.03 -33.57 -13.46
CA SER A 413 -10.11 -33.81 -14.41
C SER A 413 -9.59 -34.69 -15.52
N GLU A 414 -10.35 -35.72 -15.84
CA GLU A 414 -10.05 -36.59 -16.97
C GLU A 414 -10.45 -35.96 -18.26
N LEU A 415 -9.52 -35.85 -19.21
CA LEU A 415 -9.74 -35.43 -20.57
C LEU A 415 -9.63 -36.64 -21.51
N THR A 416 -10.44 -36.64 -22.57
CA THR A 416 -10.30 -37.67 -23.61
C THR A 416 -9.01 -37.45 -24.42
N ASP A 417 -8.39 -38.55 -24.87
CA ASP A 417 -7.17 -38.49 -25.69
C ASP A 417 -7.42 -37.73 -27.00
N GLU A 418 -8.61 -37.82 -27.54
CA GLU A 418 -9.01 -37.11 -28.76
C GLU A 418 -9.01 -35.59 -28.54
N PHE A 419 -9.64 -35.14 -27.44
CA PHE A 419 -9.67 -33.71 -27.09
C PHE A 419 -8.28 -33.18 -26.80
N THR A 420 -7.46 -33.92 -26.07
CA THR A 420 -6.07 -33.53 -25.76
C THR A 420 -5.22 -33.35 -27.02
N LYS A 421 -5.39 -34.22 -28.02
CA LYS A 421 -4.70 -34.10 -29.33
C LYS A 421 -5.19 -32.86 -30.07
N GLU A 422 -6.50 -32.65 -30.19
CA GLU A 422 -7.11 -31.47 -30.81
C GLU A 422 -6.60 -30.18 -30.18
N PHE A 423 -6.57 -30.13 -28.86
CA PHE A 423 -6.09 -28.97 -28.11
C PHE A 423 -4.61 -28.68 -28.40
N ARG A 424 -3.74 -29.69 -28.30
CA ARG A 424 -2.32 -29.52 -28.60
C ARG A 424 -2.03 -29.13 -30.07
N GLU A 425 -2.79 -29.64 -31.01
CA GLU A 425 -2.69 -29.23 -32.42
C GLU A 425 -3.07 -27.77 -32.60
N THR A 426 -4.12 -27.33 -31.92
CA THR A 426 -4.55 -25.93 -31.92
C THR A 426 -3.49 -25.01 -31.30
N LEU A 427 -2.91 -25.38 -30.17
CA LEU A 427 -1.80 -24.62 -29.55
C LEU A 427 -0.61 -24.48 -30.53
N ARG A 428 -0.20 -25.57 -31.17
CA ARG A 428 0.91 -25.54 -32.15
C ARG A 428 0.60 -24.66 -33.34
N ARG A 429 -0.63 -24.74 -33.87
CA ARG A 429 -1.07 -23.94 -35.02
C ARG A 429 -1.09 -22.45 -34.70
N GLN A 430 -1.54 -22.09 -33.49
CA GLN A 430 -1.62 -20.72 -33.00
C GLN A 430 -0.35 -20.22 -32.31
N ARG A 431 0.70 -21.05 -32.26
CA ARG A 431 1.97 -20.76 -31.56
C ARG A 431 1.79 -20.36 -30.09
N ALA A 432 0.73 -20.90 -29.45
CA ALA A 432 0.43 -20.65 -28.06
C ALA A 432 1.20 -21.59 -27.13
N THR A 433 1.51 -21.12 -25.92
CA THR A 433 2.15 -21.90 -24.86
C THR A 433 1.18 -22.17 -23.72
N MET A 434 1.32 -23.32 -23.04
CA MET A 434 0.48 -23.69 -21.92
C MET A 434 1.30 -23.95 -20.67
N THR A 435 1.01 -23.22 -19.59
CA THR A 435 1.66 -23.33 -18.29
C THR A 435 0.62 -23.76 -17.25
N GLY A 436 0.90 -24.79 -16.46
CA GLY A 436 0.07 -25.24 -15.33
C GLY A 436 0.64 -24.75 -14.00
N ILE A 437 -0.24 -24.32 -13.10
CA ILE A 437 0.05 -24.08 -11.68
C ILE A 437 -0.84 -24.99 -10.87
N LEU A 438 -0.20 -25.97 -10.20
CA LEU A 438 -0.89 -26.92 -9.36
C LEU A 438 -0.87 -26.47 -7.90
N LEU A 439 -2.05 -26.22 -7.34
CA LEU A 439 -2.26 -25.85 -5.95
C LEU A 439 -2.30 -27.13 -5.11
N ASP A 440 -1.12 -27.65 -4.73
CA ASP A 440 -0.99 -28.92 -4.03
C ASP A 440 -1.41 -28.80 -2.57
N LYS A 441 -2.52 -29.44 -2.19
CA LYS A 441 -2.87 -29.59 -0.78
C LYS A 441 -2.32 -30.87 -0.16
N ASP A 442 -2.57 -32.00 -0.72
CA ASP A 442 -2.12 -33.31 -0.22
C ASP A 442 -2.23 -34.35 -1.33
N ASN A 443 -1.17 -34.58 -2.08
CA ASN A 443 -1.07 -35.62 -3.09
C ASN A 443 -1.89 -35.44 -4.39
N ALA A 444 -2.34 -34.25 -4.73
CA ALA A 444 -2.91 -34.01 -6.04
C ALA A 444 -1.90 -34.42 -7.14
N CYS A 445 -2.28 -35.39 -7.93
CA CYS A 445 -1.43 -35.94 -8.96
C CYS A 445 -1.46 -34.99 -10.15
N GLY A 446 -0.37 -34.26 -10.41
CA GLY A 446 -0.24 -33.40 -11.60
C GLY A 446 -0.36 -34.13 -12.94
N LYS A 447 -0.66 -35.44 -12.93
CA LYS A 447 -0.82 -36.27 -14.12
C LYS A 447 -1.93 -35.76 -15.05
N SER A 448 -2.97 -35.12 -14.52
CA SER A 448 -4.04 -34.57 -15.36
C SER A 448 -3.61 -33.34 -16.17
N LEU A 449 -2.59 -32.60 -15.74
CA LEU A 449 -2.05 -31.43 -16.46
C LEU A 449 -0.94 -31.79 -17.46
N GLU A 450 -0.17 -32.87 -17.21
CA GLU A 450 0.95 -33.31 -18.04
C GLU A 450 0.59 -33.50 -19.52
N PRO A 451 -0.62 -34.01 -19.88
CA PRO A 451 -0.96 -34.23 -21.25
C PRO A 451 -1.04 -32.97 -22.11
N PHE A 452 -1.31 -31.80 -21.54
CA PHE A 452 -1.54 -30.57 -22.32
C PHE A 452 -0.73 -29.36 -21.87
N CYS A 453 -0.04 -29.39 -20.73
CA CYS A 453 0.84 -28.33 -20.28
C CYS A 453 2.27 -28.53 -20.76
N ASP A 454 2.94 -27.46 -21.18
CA ASP A 454 4.36 -27.46 -21.53
C ASP A 454 5.25 -27.42 -20.28
N ARG A 455 4.72 -26.85 -19.19
CA ARG A 455 5.35 -26.73 -17.88
C ARG A 455 4.33 -26.74 -16.78
N ILE A 456 4.72 -27.29 -15.63
CA ILE A 456 3.89 -27.34 -14.44
C ILE A 456 4.71 -26.86 -13.25
N PHE A 457 4.18 -25.87 -12.53
CA PHE A 457 4.69 -25.40 -11.25
C PHE A 457 3.85 -25.98 -10.13
N ARG A 458 4.50 -26.49 -9.08
CA ARG A 458 3.84 -27.07 -7.92
C ARG A 458 4.08 -26.22 -6.69
N THR A 459 3.04 -25.83 -5.98
CA THR A 459 3.16 -25.06 -4.72
C THR A 459 3.84 -25.84 -3.60
N LYS A 460 3.93 -27.15 -3.71
CA LYS A 460 4.61 -28.02 -2.76
C LYS A 460 6.15 -27.98 -2.90
N GLU A 461 6.66 -27.74 -4.09
CA GLU A 461 8.10 -27.76 -4.40
C GLU A 461 8.73 -26.39 -4.31
N LEU A 462 7.94 -25.34 -4.45
CA LEU A 462 8.36 -23.94 -4.48
C LEU A 462 7.47 -23.14 -3.53
N THR A 463 8.04 -22.15 -2.88
CA THR A 463 7.22 -21.20 -2.13
C THR A 463 6.30 -20.43 -3.08
N GLU A 464 5.18 -19.91 -2.58
CA GLU A 464 4.24 -19.09 -3.36
C GLU A 464 4.96 -17.94 -4.06
N ASP A 465 5.99 -17.37 -3.42
CA ASP A 465 6.80 -16.30 -3.97
C ASP A 465 7.71 -16.77 -5.11
N ASP A 466 8.34 -17.94 -4.98
CA ASP A 466 9.21 -18.47 -6.01
C ASP A 466 8.43 -18.75 -7.29
N ILE A 467 7.19 -19.26 -7.16
CA ILE A 467 6.29 -19.48 -8.30
C ILE A 467 5.93 -18.13 -8.95
N ALA A 468 5.52 -17.15 -8.14
CA ALA A 468 5.19 -15.82 -8.64
C ALA A 468 6.37 -15.18 -9.36
N VAL A 469 7.56 -15.25 -8.75
CA VAL A 469 8.80 -14.73 -9.34
C VAL A 469 9.10 -15.38 -10.67
N GLN A 470 9.06 -16.72 -10.77
CA GLN A 470 9.38 -17.44 -12.00
C GLN A 470 8.36 -17.22 -13.12
N LEU A 471 7.07 -17.12 -12.77
CA LEU A 471 6.00 -16.83 -13.72
C LEU A 471 6.08 -15.40 -14.26
N LEU A 472 6.21 -14.45 -13.35
CA LEU A 472 6.21 -13.04 -13.69
C LEU A 472 7.47 -12.65 -14.46
N ASP A 473 8.63 -13.24 -14.16
CA ASP A 473 9.86 -13.01 -14.91
C ASP A 473 9.75 -13.41 -16.37
N ARG A 474 9.18 -14.57 -16.65
CA ARG A 474 9.06 -15.08 -18.01
C ARG A 474 8.04 -14.36 -18.85
N LYS A 475 6.97 -13.92 -18.19
CA LYS A 475 5.86 -13.24 -18.86
C LYS A 475 6.14 -11.74 -19.04
N ALA A 476 7.07 -11.19 -18.25
CA ALA A 476 7.51 -9.79 -18.33
C ALA A 476 8.75 -9.59 -19.24
N SER A 477 9.45 -10.67 -19.60
CA SER A 477 10.60 -10.68 -20.54
C SER A 477 10.12 -10.83 -21.96
#